data_6c47db93e6e7c4e7f67d9fd332c0c876
#
_entry.id   6c47db93e6e7c4e7f67d9fd332c0c876
#
_cell.length_a   1.000
_cell.length_b   1.000
_cell.length_c   1.000
_cell.angle_alpha   90.00
_cell.angle_beta   90.00
_cell.angle_gamma   90.00
#
_symmetry.space_group_name_H-M   'P 1'
#
loop_
_entity.id
_entity.type
_entity.pdbx_description
1 polymer ?
#
loop_
_entity_poly.entity_id
_entity_poly.type
_entity_poly.pdbx_seq_one_letter_code
_entity_poly.pdbx_strand_id
1 'polypeptide(L)'
;MRDACRVEVYSAEGGGKHFMTLPERIWQRGDLLLAATGSLACVRALYLRAAELGKLHQFLPCPLTRADYAAGRAAEHLAARLREAARRPGVGGVVLYASCAEVLTQCDLEQVAEQAGLPVRILLRGPLVARTRNAVAELEQILSTFPPPVGEIPRGSAPLPVLPPDFSGVASLLQSWDAYPFLLTAGGCTGCLTLGDDATAGLRLEHSRFDDLELAAGCEAAAVNGIARGFAHSGRAFCGLMGSAIPELLGMDYTGIQESLAERGVPVLRFPCTGFESAPVGVDRALRNLATWRRPEGLFVLNKPLFITQKTHL
;
A
#
# COMPACT_ATOMS: atom_id res chain seq x y z
N MET A 1 -1.01 28.55 13.81
CA MET A 1 -1.78 27.66 12.90
C MET A 1 -0.74 26.85 12.15
N ARG A 2 -0.59 25.57 12.45
CA ARG A 2 0.27 24.67 11.67
C ARG A 2 -0.40 24.48 10.34
N ASP A 3 0.33 24.66 9.22
CA ASP A 3 -0.16 24.36 7.87
C ASP A 3 -0.46 22.84 7.82
N ALA A 4 -1.70 22.51 8.14
CA ALA A 4 -2.21 21.15 8.18
C ALA A 4 -2.54 20.69 6.75
N CYS A 5 -1.86 19.84 6.24
CA CYS A 5 -1.81 19.04 5.06
C CYS A 5 -0.53 19.31 4.26
N ARG A 6 0.48 18.51 4.55
CA ARG A 6 1.65 18.44 3.67
C ARG A 6 1.24 17.70 2.41
N VAL A 7 1.04 18.46 1.36
CA VAL A 7 0.98 17.90 0.01
C VAL A 7 2.42 17.73 -0.47
N GLU A 8 2.81 16.52 -0.77
CA GLU A 8 4.11 16.22 -1.36
C GLU A 8 3.92 15.72 -2.79
N VAL A 9 4.81 16.18 -3.68
CA VAL A 9 4.93 15.60 -5.01
C VAL A 9 5.77 14.34 -4.90
N TYR A 10 5.19 13.22 -5.26
CA TYR A 10 5.95 11.99 -5.40
C TYR A 10 6.94 12.13 -6.55
N SER A 11 8.24 11.95 -6.26
CA SER A 11 9.27 11.73 -7.27
C SER A 11 9.97 10.41 -6.98
N ALA A 12 10.17 9.60 -8.00
CA ALA A 12 10.85 8.32 -7.89
C ALA A 12 12.31 8.44 -7.35
N GLU A 13 12.87 9.65 -7.39
CA GLU A 13 14.28 9.90 -7.05
C GLU A 13 14.57 10.05 -5.54
N GLY A 14 13.56 10.25 -4.68
CA GLY A 14 13.75 10.63 -3.26
C GLY A 14 13.30 9.62 -2.22
N GLY A 15 12.63 8.54 -2.58
CA GLY A 15 11.86 7.74 -1.65
C GLY A 15 12.52 6.46 -1.15
N GLY A 16 12.72 6.38 0.15
CA GLY A 16 12.44 5.11 0.84
C GLY A 16 13.56 4.13 1.09
N LYS A 17 14.83 4.44 0.85
CA LYS A 17 15.93 3.48 1.15
C LYS A 17 16.02 3.08 2.64
N HIS A 18 15.58 3.93 3.57
CA HIS A 18 15.62 3.64 5.01
C HIS A 18 14.52 2.69 5.52
N PHE A 19 13.42 2.55 4.80
CA PHE A 19 12.29 1.71 5.24
C PHE A 19 12.58 0.20 5.15
N MET A 20 13.58 -0.21 4.37
CA MET A 20 13.77 -1.60 3.92
C MET A 20 14.96 -2.32 4.56
N THR A 21 15.60 -1.75 5.58
CA THR A 21 16.73 -2.43 6.26
C THR A 21 16.29 -3.54 7.21
N LEU A 22 15.06 -3.48 7.76
CA LEU A 22 14.55 -4.48 8.69
C LEU A 22 14.33 -5.86 8.02
N PRO A 23 13.68 -5.96 6.85
CA PRO A 23 13.55 -7.22 6.13
C PRO A 23 14.88 -7.89 5.83
N GLU A 24 15.90 -7.11 5.48
CA GLU A 24 17.25 -7.67 5.19
C GLU A 24 17.85 -8.42 6.36
N ARG A 25 17.65 -7.92 7.59
CA ARG A 25 18.13 -8.60 8.80
C ARG A 25 17.43 -9.93 9.06
N ILE A 26 16.12 -10.00 8.78
CA ILE A 26 15.37 -11.25 8.90
C ILE A 26 15.93 -12.28 7.91
N TRP A 27 16.18 -11.86 6.66
CA TRP A 27 16.68 -12.76 5.62
C TRP A 27 18.18 -13.16 5.76
N GLN A 28 18.92 -12.55 6.68
CA GLN A 28 20.24 -13.05 7.07
C GLN A 28 20.17 -14.40 7.76
N ARG A 29 19.05 -14.71 8.36
CA ARG A 29 18.74 -16.00 8.98
C ARG A 29 18.07 -16.91 7.95
N GLY A 30 18.79 -17.93 7.48
CA GLY A 30 18.37 -18.77 6.35
C GLY A 30 17.11 -19.58 6.56
N ASP A 31 16.71 -19.83 7.82
CA ASP A 31 15.56 -20.63 8.24
C ASP A 31 14.29 -19.81 8.54
N LEU A 32 14.34 -18.48 8.47
CA LEU A 32 13.18 -17.64 8.74
C LEU A 32 12.46 -17.20 7.46
N LEU A 33 11.13 -17.28 7.48
CA LEU A 33 10.26 -16.62 6.52
C LEU A 33 9.88 -15.24 7.02
N LEU A 34 9.86 -14.27 6.12
CA LEU A 34 9.16 -13.01 6.30
C LEU A 34 7.76 -13.14 5.69
N ALA A 35 6.72 -13.26 6.51
CA ALA A 35 5.35 -13.22 6.06
C ALA A 35 4.84 -11.76 6.12
N ALA A 36 4.40 -11.22 5.00
CA ALA A 36 3.87 -9.86 4.93
C ALA A 36 2.36 -9.87 4.76
N THR A 37 1.64 -9.19 5.65
CA THR A 37 0.19 -9.06 5.60
C THR A 37 -0.26 -7.60 5.45
N GLY A 38 -1.54 -7.40 5.16
CA GLY A 38 -2.15 -6.11 4.93
C GLY A 38 -2.75 -5.97 3.55
N SER A 39 -2.91 -4.72 3.10
CA SER A 39 -3.34 -4.44 1.74
C SER A 39 -2.31 -4.94 0.70
N LEU A 40 -2.77 -5.14 -0.53
CA LEU A 40 -1.90 -5.52 -1.64
C LEU A 40 -0.71 -4.55 -1.79
N ALA A 41 -0.96 -3.25 -1.56
CA ALA A 41 0.06 -2.20 -1.57
C ALA A 41 1.18 -2.45 -0.55
N CYS A 42 0.84 -2.82 0.69
CA CYS A 42 1.81 -3.08 1.76
C CYS A 42 2.66 -4.32 1.45
N VAL A 43 2.01 -5.40 0.99
CA VAL A 43 2.67 -6.68 0.70
C VAL A 43 3.58 -6.57 -0.51
N ARG A 44 3.15 -5.82 -1.56
CA ARG A 44 3.95 -5.64 -2.78
C ARG A 44 5.28 -4.95 -2.53
N ALA A 45 5.31 -3.94 -1.67
CA ALA A 45 6.55 -3.23 -1.34
C ALA A 45 7.64 -4.19 -0.84
N LEU A 46 7.26 -5.08 0.08
CA LEU A 46 8.17 -6.10 0.63
C LEU A 46 8.50 -7.20 -0.39
N TYR A 47 7.55 -7.57 -1.25
CA TYR A 47 7.78 -8.50 -2.35
C TYR A 47 8.86 -7.98 -3.31
N LEU A 48 8.75 -6.72 -3.76
CA LEU A 48 9.74 -6.13 -4.66
C LEU A 48 11.13 -6.10 -4.05
N ARG A 49 11.23 -5.77 -2.75
CA ARG A 49 12.51 -5.81 -2.05
C ARG A 49 13.08 -7.22 -1.92
N ALA A 50 12.23 -8.21 -1.65
CA ALA A 50 12.66 -9.61 -1.62
C ALA A 50 13.14 -10.08 -3.00
N ALA A 51 12.48 -9.65 -4.08
CA ALA A 51 12.88 -9.94 -5.45
C ALA A 51 14.25 -9.32 -5.79
N GLU A 52 14.42 -8.03 -5.49
CA GLU A 52 15.69 -7.30 -5.71
C GLU A 52 16.88 -7.99 -5.03
N LEU A 53 16.68 -8.52 -3.82
CA LEU A 53 17.73 -9.18 -3.04
C LEU A 53 17.84 -10.70 -3.30
N GLY A 54 17.05 -11.26 -4.22
CA GLY A 54 17.03 -12.71 -4.47
C GLY A 54 16.51 -13.53 -3.29
N LYS A 55 15.64 -12.94 -2.45
CA LYS A 55 15.11 -13.51 -1.20
C LYS A 55 13.66 -13.98 -1.26
N LEU A 56 13.09 -14.14 -2.47
CA LEU A 56 11.71 -14.58 -2.65
C LEU A 56 11.42 -15.94 -2.02
N HIS A 57 12.39 -16.85 -1.95
CA HIS A 57 12.25 -18.15 -1.28
C HIS A 57 12.02 -18.02 0.25
N GLN A 58 12.47 -16.92 0.86
CA GLN A 58 12.26 -16.57 2.28
C GLN A 58 11.11 -15.59 2.47
N PHE A 59 10.29 -15.32 1.45
CA PHE A 59 9.17 -14.39 1.52
C PHE A 59 7.83 -15.12 1.35
N LEU A 60 6.86 -14.78 2.19
CA LEU A 60 5.49 -15.29 2.14
C LEU A 60 4.51 -14.12 1.99
N PRO A 61 4.00 -13.87 0.78
CA PRO A 61 2.96 -12.85 0.61
C PRO A 61 1.63 -13.35 1.18
N CYS A 62 1.04 -12.56 2.07
CA CYS A 62 -0.26 -12.81 2.66
C CYS A 62 -1.17 -11.58 2.52
N PRO A 63 -1.44 -11.11 1.28
CA PRO A 63 -2.36 -9.99 1.10
C PRO A 63 -3.76 -10.40 1.55
N LEU A 64 -4.43 -9.49 2.25
CA LEU A 64 -5.82 -9.63 2.68
C LEU A 64 -6.70 -8.70 1.86
N THR A 65 -7.95 -9.10 1.66
CA THR A 65 -8.94 -8.31 0.96
C THR A 65 -9.80 -7.50 1.93
N ARG A 66 -10.51 -6.48 1.43
CA ARG A 66 -11.53 -5.77 2.24
C ARG A 66 -12.59 -6.73 2.79
N ALA A 67 -12.96 -7.75 2.01
CA ALA A 67 -13.93 -8.75 2.44
C ALA A 67 -13.42 -9.59 3.60
N ASP A 68 -12.12 -9.88 3.67
CA ASP A 68 -11.54 -10.62 4.79
C ASP A 68 -11.63 -9.84 6.09
N TYR A 69 -11.34 -8.53 6.03
CA TYR A 69 -11.47 -7.65 7.20
C TYR A 69 -12.94 -7.45 7.59
N ALA A 70 -13.80 -7.12 6.62
CA ALA A 70 -15.22 -6.87 6.89
C ALA A 70 -15.96 -8.11 7.44
N ALA A 71 -15.55 -9.30 7.04
CA ALA A 71 -16.14 -10.56 7.51
C ALA A 71 -15.46 -11.12 8.77
N GLY A 72 -14.42 -10.44 9.33
CA GLY A 72 -13.67 -10.93 10.48
C GLY A 72 -12.83 -12.19 10.21
N ARG A 73 -12.53 -12.50 8.94
CA ARG A 73 -11.80 -13.73 8.55
C ARG A 73 -10.30 -13.53 8.35
N ALA A 74 -9.80 -12.33 8.60
CA ALA A 74 -8.39 -12.01 8.39
C ALA A 74 -7.45 -12.94 9.19
N ALA A 75 -7.74 -13.16 10.48
CA ALA A 75 -6.94 -14.04 11.34
C ALA A 75 -6.96 -15.50 10.86
N GLU A 76 -8.13 -16.01 10.45
CA GLU A 76 -8.28 -17.38 9.93
C GLU A 76 -7.46 -17.59 8.66
N HIS A 77 -7.54 -16.66 7.71
CA HIS A 77 -6.79 -16.71 6.45
C HIS A 77 -5.27 -16.65 6.69
N LEU A 78 -4.82 -15.76 7.58
CA LEU A 78 -3.41 -15.67 7.95
C LEU A 78 -2.92 -16.97 8.61
N ALA A 79 -3.64 -17.50 9.60
CA ALA A 79 -3.28 -18.75 10.26
C ALA A 79 -3.21 -19.92 9.28
N ALA A 80 -4.13 -20.00 8.31
CA ALA A 80 -4.10 -21.02 7.26
C ALA A 80 -2.84 -20.91 6.39
N ARG A 81 -2.47 -19.69 5.98
CA ARG A 81 -1.25 -19.44 5.18
C ARG A 81 0.03 -19.78 5.96
N LEU A 82 0.07 -19.47 7.25
CA LEU A 82 1.23 -19.81 8.09
C LEU A 82 1.35 -21.31 8.33
N ARG A 83 0.23 -22.03 8.53
CA ARG A 83 0.23 -23.51 8.61
C ARG A 83 0.73 -24.18 7.32
N GLU A 84 0.39 -23.62 6.16
CA GLU A 84 0.94 -24.08 4.88
C GLU A 84 2.45 -23.86 4.81
N ALA A 85 2.90 -22.69 5.23
CA ALA A 85 4.32 -22.35 5.27
C ALA A 85 5.13 -23.23 6.24
N ALA A 86 4.55 -23.63 7.37
CA ALA A 86 5.15 -24.52 8.35
C ALA A 86 5.53 -25.90 7.78
N ARG A 87 4.88 -26.31 6.68
CA ARG A 87 5.18 -27.60 6.00
C ARG A 87 6.34 -27.51 5.02
N ARG A 88 6.88 -26.31 4.76
CA ARG A 88 7.99 -26.13 3.83
C ARG A 88 9.29 -26.61 4.48
N PRO A 89 10.15 -27.31 3.73
CA PRO A 89 11.43 -27.76 4.27
C PRO A 89 12.31 -26.57 4.64
N GLY A 90 13.08 -26.71 5.72
CA GLY A 90 14.05 -25.72 6.19
C GLY A 90 13.43 -24.49 6.88
N VAL A 91 12.11 -24.42 7.06
CA VAL A 91 11.46 -23.31 7.78
C VAL A 91 11.51 -23.57 9.29
N GLY A 92 12.29 -22.76 10.00
CA GLY A 92 12.42 -22.79 11.46
C GLY A 92 11.50 -21.80 12.17
N GLY A 93 10.96 -20.80 11.47
CA GLY A 93 10.06 -19.83 12.04
C GLY A 93 9.60 -18.75 11.05
N VAL A 94 8.69 -17.89 11.51
CA VAL A 94 8.13 -16.80 10.73
C VAL A 94 8.19 -15.50 11.50
N VAL A 95 8.69 -14.45 10.87
CA VAL A 95 8.42 -13.06 11.28
C VAL A 95 7.21 -12.58 10.50
N LEU A 96 6.09 -12.38 11.20
CA LEU A 96 4.86 -11.84 10.62
C LEU A 96 4.92 -10.31 10.63
N TYR A 97 5.19 -9.75 9.46
CA TYR A 97 5.21 -8.30 9.25
C TYR A 97 3.79 -7.82 9.02
N ALA A 98 3.20 -7.25 10.07
CA ALA A 98 1.81 -6.80 10.06
C ALA A 98 1.71 -5.27 9.90
N SER A 99 0.65 -4.83 9.25
CA SER A 99 0.42 -3.44 8.84
C SER A 99 -0.57 -2.70 9.76
N CYS A 100 -0.85 -1.46 9.43
CA CYS A 100 -1.89 -0.68 10.13
C CYS A 100 -3.29 -1.28 9.95
N ALA A 101 -3.55 -2.01 8.87
CA ALA A 101 -4.86 -2.60 8.62
C ALA A 101 -5.22 -3.61 9.71
N GLU A 102 -4.27 -4.47 10.12
CA GLU A 102 -4.49 -5.43 11.20
C GLU A 102 -4.75 -4.72 12.53
N VAL A 103 -4.07 -3.61 12.80
CA VAL A 103 -4.28 -2.82 14.03
C VAL A 103 -5.65 -2.15 14.03
N LEU A 104 -6.03 -1.49 12.93
CA LEU A 104 -7.31 -0.79 12.81
C LEU A 104 -8.51 -1.73 12.88
N THR A 105 -8.37 -2.93 12.33
CA THR A 105 -9.44 -3.94 12.32
C THR A 105 -9.39 -4.87 13.53
N GLN A 106 -8.46 -4.64 14.45
CA GLN A 106 -8.26 -5.47 15.65
C GLN A 106 -8.10 -6.96 15.32
N CYS A 107 -7.35 -7.26 14.23
CA CYS A 107 -7.04 -8.63 13.87
C CYS A 107 -6.23 -9.30 14.98
N ASP A 108 -6.69 -10.44 15.47
CA ASP A 108 -6.02 -11.20 16.54
C ASP A 108 -4.78 -11.92 16.01
N LEU A 109 -3.66 -11.18 15.97
CA LEU A 109 -2.38 -11.70 15.50
C LEU A 109 -1.74 -12.69 16.47
N GLU A 110 -2.06 -12.63 17.75
CA GLU A 110 -1.57 -13.59 18.75
C GLU A 110 -2.22 -14.96 18.51
N GLN A 111 -3.54 -14.99 18.29
CA GLN A 111 -4.24 -16.21 17.90
C GLN A 111 -3.68 -16.78 16.58
N VAL A 112 -3.36 -15.91 15.59
CA VAL A 112 -2.72 -16.34 14.34
C VAL A 112 -1.38 -17.03 14.62
N ALA A 113 -0.56 -16.45 15.50
CA ALA A 113 0.75 -17.01 15.84
C ALA A 113 0.62 -18.38 16.56
N GLU A 114 -0.32 -18.52 17.49
CA GLU A 114 -0.60 -19.77 18.20
C GLU A 114 -1.07 -20.90 17.26
N GLN A 115 -1.88 -20.56 16.27
CA GLN A 115 -2.44 -21.53 15.33
C GLN A 115 -1.50 -21.90 14.17
N ALA A 116 -0.35 -21.26 14.04
CA ALA A 116 0.55 -21.44 12.90
C ALA A 116 1.28 -22.80 12.91
N GLY A 117 1.46 -23.44 14.07
CA GLY A 117 2.16 -24.73 14.20
C GLY A 117 3.69 -24.64 14.10
N LEU A 118 4.26 -23.44 14.16
CA LEU A 118 5.70 -23.16 14.22
C LEU A 118 5.92 -21.84 14.97
N PRO A 119 7.17 -21.52 15.40
CA PRO A 119 7.45 -20.24 16.03
C PRO A 119 7.11 -19.05 15.12
N VAL A 120 6.19 -18.20 15.56
CA VAL A 120 5.84 -16.94 14.89
C VAL A 120 6.14 -15.77 15.83
N ARG A 121 6.70 -14.70 15.29
CA ARG A 121 6.89 -13.44 15.99
C ARG A 121 6.31 -12.31 15.18
N ILE A 122 5.59 -11.42 15.83
CA ILE A 122 4.87 -10.32 15.20
C ILE A 122 5.76 -9.10 15.19
N LEU A 123 5.90 -8.48 14.02
CA LEU A 123 6.56 -7.20 13.81
C LEU A 123 5.55 -6.21 13.22
N LEU A 124 5.01 -5.34 14.06
CA LEU A 124 4.05 -4.33 13.64
C LEU A 124 4.77 -3.14 13.00
N ARG A 125 4.36 -2.75 11.80
CA ARG A 125 4.92 -1.59 11.08
C ARG A 125 3.85 -0.87 10.29
N GLY A 126 3.92 0.45 10.34
CA GLY A 126 3.03 1.32 9.59
C GLY A 126 2.90 2.70 10.22
N PRO A 127 2.26 3.66 9.54
CA PRO A 127 2.11 5.03 10.03
C PRO A 127 1.29 5.14 11.33
N LEU A 128 0.33 4.23 11.55
CA LEU A 128 -0.56 4.24 12.72
C LEU A 128 -0.12 3.28 13.84
N VAL A 129 1.04 2.67 13.70
CA VAL A 129 1.61 1.80 14.74
C VAL A 129 2.53 2.61 15.63
N ALA A 130 2.42 2.43 16.94
CA ALA A 130 3.34 3.02 17.90
C ALA A 130 4.79 2.67 17.51
N ARG A 131 5.59 3.70 17.25
CA ARG A 131 6.96 3.51 16.77
C ARG A 131 7.91 3.46 17.95
N THR A 132 8.63 2.38 18.09
CA THR A 132 9.81 2.38 18.95
C THR A 132 10.87 3.29 18.33
N ARG A 133 11.62 4.02 19.16
CA ARG A 133 12.72 4.87 18.70
C ARG A 133 13.84 4.08 18.01
N ASN A 134 13.94 2.79 18.27
CA ASN A 134 14.95 1.90 17.70
C ASN A 134 14.31 0.61 17.15
N ALA A 135 13.80 0.70 15.93
CA ALA A 135 13.19 -0.44 15.23
C ALA A 135 14.17 -1.61 14.99
N VAL A 136 15.45 -1.31 14.88
CA VAL A 136 16.50 -2.34 14.72
C VAL A 136 16.66 -3.13 16.01
N ALA A 137 16.76 -2.44 17.17
CA ALA A 137 16.88 -3.13 18.45
C ALA A 137 15.63 -3.98 18.77
N GLU A 138 14.44 -3.50 18.45
CA GLU A 138 13.21 -4.28 18.58
C GLU A 138 13.27 -5.55 17.72
N LEU A 139 13.69 -5.44 16.47
CA LEU A 139 13.84 -6.60 15.60
C LEU A 139 14.90 -7.57 16.13
N GLU A 140 16.05 -7.11 16.58
CA GLU A 140 17.08 -7.98 17.17
C GLU A 140 16.57 -8.73 18.41
N GLN A 141 15.78 -8.03 19.25
CA GLN A 141 15.11 -8.67 20.39
C GLN A 141 14.13 -9.76 19.91
N ILE A 142 13.32 -9.46 18.89
CA ILE A 142 12.41 -10.45 18.28
C ILE A 142 13.22 -11.66 17.74
N LEU A 143 14.28 -11.42 16.99
CA LEU A 143 15.10 -12.47 16.39
C LEU A 143 15.78 -13.37 17.45
N SER A 144 16.18 -12.79 18.59
CA SER A 144 16.81 -13.54 19.68
C SER A 144 15.87 -14.54 20.38
N THR A 145 14.55 -14.38 20.23
CA THR A 145 13.54 -15.29 20.82
C THR A 145 13.26 -16.52 19.96
N PHE A 146 13.81 -16.61 18.76
CA PHE A 146 13.68 -17.81 17.93
C PHE A 146 14.66 -18.90 18.38
N PRO A 147 14.28 -20.19 18.25
CA PRO A 147 15.20 -21.30 18.45
C PRO A 147 16.45 -21.20 17.55
N PRO A 148 17.52 -21.95 17.84
CA PRO A 148 18.63 -22.05 16.91
C PRO A 148 18.18 -22.46 15.50
N PRO A 149 18.89 -21.99 14.43
CA PRO A 149 18.52 -22.32 13.07
C PRO A 149 18.46 -23.84 12.82
N VAL A 150 17.41 -24.28 12.12
CA VAL A 150 17.20 -25.71 11.81
C VAL A 150 17.75 -26.08 10.42
N GLY A 151 18.17 -25.10 9.62
CA GLY A 151 18.69 -25.30 8.28
C GLY A 151 18.53 -24.05 7.43
N GLU A 152 18.44 -24.24 6.10
CA GLU A 152 18.17 -23.16 5.16
C GLU A 152 16.93 -23.50 4.33
N ILE A 153 16.10 -22.50 4.05
CA ILE A 153 14.94 -22.62 3.15
C ILE A 153 15.47 -22.78 1.72
N PRO A 154 15.11 -23.86 1.00
CA PRO A 154 15.59 -24.10 -0.37
C PRO A 154 15.19 -22.97 -1.32
N ARG A 155 16.08 -22.59 -2.22
CA ARG A 155 15.86 -21.50 -3.19
C ARG A 155 14.83 -21.82 -4.30
N GLY A 156 14.31 -23.04 -4.35
CA GLY A 156 13.53 -23.55 -5.47
C GLY A 156 12.07 -23.08 -5.55
N SER A 157 11.52 -22.40 -4.55
CA SER A 157 10.11 -21.98 -4.53
C SER A 157 9.95 -20.49 -4.27
N ALA A 158 9.84 -19.71 -5.35
CA ALA A 158 9.44 -18.32 -5.24
C ALA A 158 7.89 -18.21 -5.25
N PRO A 159 7.30 -17.28 -4.47
CA PRO A 159 5.87 -17.01 -4.56
C PRO A 159 5.53 -16.35 -5.89
N LEU A 160 4.25 -16.47 -6.31
CA LEU A 160 3.76 -15.73 -7.47
C LEU A 160 3.92 -14.21 -7.25
N PRO A 161 4.12 -13.45 -8.33
CA PRO A 161 4.24 -12.00 -8.26
C PRO A 161 3.03 -11.36 -7.59
N VAL A 162 3.28 -10.47 -6.63
CA VAL A 162 2.25 -9.62 -6.04
C VAL A 162 1.94 -8.49 -7.00
N LEU A 163 0.68 -8.40 -7.45
CA LEU A 163 0.26 -7.39 -8.41
C LEU A 163 0.34 -5.96 -7.83
N PRO A 164 0.54 -4.93 -8.68
CA PRO A 164 0.42 -3.55 -8.26
C PRO A 164 -0.98 -3.26 -7.72
N PRO A 165 -1.13 -2.35 -6.73
CA PRO A 165 -2.44 -1.97 -6.21
C PRO A 165 -3.24 -1.14 -7.21
N ASP A 166 -4.56 -1.09 -7.00
CA ASP A 166 -5.53 -0.41 -7.87
C ASP A 166 -5.17 1.06 -8.14
N PHE A 167 -4.77 1.82 -7.12
CA PHE A 167 -4.39 3.23 -7.30
C PHE A 167 -3.16 3.41 -8.22
N SER A 168 -2.24 2.44 -8.30
CA SER A 168 -1.12 2.50 -9.24
C SER A 168 -1.61 2.43 -10.69
N GLY A 169 -2.56 1.55 -10.97
CA GLY A 169 -3.18 1.45 -12.29
C GLY A 169 -3.95 2.72 -12.67
N VAL A 170 -4.74 3.25 -11.75
CA VAL A 170 -5.49 4.49 -11.95
C VAL A 170 -4.56 5.68 -12.14
N ALA A 171 -3.52 5.82 -11.33
CA ALA A 171 -2.55 6.89 -11.46
C ALA A 171 -1.85 6.87 -12.83
N SER A 172 -1.44 5.68 -13.31
CA SER A 172 -0.86 5.52 -14.65
C SER A 172 -1.83 5.93 -15.75
N LEU A 173 -3.11 5.59 -15.60
CA LEU A 173 -4.15 5.98 -16.53
C LEU A 173 -4.36 7.51 -16.54
N LEU A 174 -4.44 8.15 -15.37
CA LEU A 174 -4.63 9.59 -15.21
C LEU A 174 -3.49 10.41 -15.80
N GLN A 175 -2.27 9.90 -15.84
CA GLN A 175 -1.15 10.55 -16.50
C GLN A 175 -1.31 10.68 -18.02
N SER A 176 -2.04 9.75 -18.63
CA SER A 176 -2.36 9.77 -20.05
C SER A 176 -3.42 10.83 -20.39
N TRP A 177 -4.05 11.41 -19.38
CA TRP A 177 -5.11 12.39 -19.51
C TRP A 177 -4.68 13.74 -18.96
N ASP A 178 -5.47 14.77 -19.24
CA ASP A 178 -5.27 16.11 -18.70
C ASP A 178 -5.81 16.20 -17.26
N ALA A 179 -5.34 15.28 -16.42
CA ALA A 179 -5.75 15.15 -15.03
C ALA A 179 -4.66 15.59 -14.07
N TYR A 180 -5.08 16.12 -12.93
CA TYR A 180 -4.28 16.32 -11.74
C TYR A 180 -4.50 15.12 -10.79
N PRO A 181 -3.63 14.10 -10.80
CA PRO A 181 -3.81 12.92 -9.97
C PRO A 181 -3.44 13.22 -8.53
N PHE A 182 -4.36 12.97 -7.61
CA PHE A 182 -4.14 13.16 -6.18
C PHE A 182 -4.53 11.91 -5.37
N LEU A 183 -3.61 11.45 -4.53
CA LEU A 183 -3.82 10.28 -3.66
C LEU A 183 -4.02 10.71 -2.21
N LEU A 184 -5.19 10.44 -1.64
CA LEU A 184 -5.42 10.56 -0.21
C LEU A 184 -4.82 9.35 0.51
N THR A 185 -3.84 9.64 1.39
CA THR A 185 -3.08 8.58 2.04
C THR A 185 -2.46 9.05 3.37
N ALA A 186 -2.19 8.10 4.24
CA ALA A 186 -1.42 8.33 5.45
C ALA A 186 0.08 8.49 5.14
N GLY A 187 0.79 9.24 5.97
CA GLY A 187 2.23 9.37 5.87
C GLY A 187 2.93 8.01 5.98
N GLY A 188 3.74 7.65 4.99
CA GLY A 188 4.44 6.35 4.92
C GLY A 188 3.74 5.27 4.07
N CYS A 189 2.45 5.41 3.75
CA CYS A 189 1.76 4.47 2.85
C CYS A 189 2.18 4.59 1.38
N THR A 190 2.87 5.66 1.01
CA THR A 190 3.43 5.87 -0.33
C THR A 190 4.67 5.02 -0.63
N GLY A 191 5.23 4.35 0.38
CA GLY A 191 6.39 3.47 0.20
C GLY A 191 6.20 2.39 -0.87
N CYS A 192 4.97 1.94 -1.12
CA CYS A 192 4.64 0.99 -2.18
C CYS A 192 4.77 1.58 -3.60
N LEU A 193 4.69 2.92 -3.75
CA LEU A 193 4.90 3.61 -5.01
C LEU A 193 6.39 3.88 -5.27
N THR A 194 7.21 3.90 -4.20
CA THR A 194 8.62 4.32 -4.24
C THR A 194 9.61 3.20 -4.54
N LEU A 195 9.18 1.94 -4.53
CA LEU A 195 10.07 0.80 -4.57
C LEU A 195 10.30 0.24 -5.99
N GLY A 196 10.47 1.12 -6.96
CA GLY A 196 10.98 0.69 -8.26
C GLY A 196 9.99 -0.15 -9.06
N ASP A 197 8.69 0.09 -8.88
CA ASP A 197 7.71 -0.44 -9.81
C ASP A 197 7.89 0.30 -11.15
N ASP A 198 8.39 -0.38 -12.18
CA ASP A 198 8.55 0.20 -13.52
C ASP A 198 7.23 0.80 -14.05
N ALA A 199 6.09 0.30 -13.56
CA ALA A 199 4.77 0.86 -13.84
C ALA A 199 4.59 2.27 -13.27
N THR A 200 5.41 2.68 -12.31
CA THR A 200 5.40 4.02 -11.71
C THR A 200 6.60 4.87 -12.11
N ALA A 201 7.51 4.36 -12.93
CA ALA A 201 8.66 5.12 -13.43
C ALA A 201 8.17 6.35 -14.20
N GLY A 202 8.52 7.55 -13.73
CA GLY A 202 8.06 8.81 -14.30
C GLY A 202 6.67 9.26 -13.83
N LEU A 203 6.03 8.53 -12.90
CA LEU A 203 4.76 8.92 -12.31
C LEU A 203 4.91 10.22 -11.51
N ARG A 204 4.18 11.24 -11.91
CA ARG A 204 3.97 12.45 -11.10
C ARG A 204 2.61 12.34 -10.44
N LEU A 205 2.61 12.11 -9.14
CA LEU A 205 1.43 11.95 -8.32
C LEU A 205 1.58 12.83 -7.09
N GLU A 206 0.63 13.72 -6.87
CA GLU A 206 0.55 14.42 -5.60
C GLU A 206 -0.25 13.59 -4.59
N HIS A 207 0.16 13.67 -3.33
CA HIS A 207 -0.46 12.89 -2.28
C HIS A 207 -0.47 13.63 -0.95
N SER A 208 -1.44 13.31 -0.10
CA SER A 208 -1.42 13.71 1.30
C SER A 208 -0.40 12.89 2.10
N ARG A 209 -0.04 13.41 3.27
CA ARG A 209 0.77 12.70 4.28
C ARG A 209 0.13 12.94 5.65
N PHE A 210 -1.10 12.48 5.78
CA PHE A 210 -1.78 12.59 7.06
C PHE A 210 -1.01 11.83 8.14
N ASP A 211 -0.80 12.48 9.27
CA ASP A 211 -0.32 11.82 10.47
C ASP A 211 -1.48 11.17 11.24
N ASP A 212 -1.16 10.45 12.31
CA ASP A 212 -2.13 9.74 13.14
C ASP A 212 -3.13 10.69 13.82
N LEU A 213 -2.69 11.88 14.22
CA LEU A 213 -3.55 12.88 14.84
C LEU A 213 -4.53 13.48 13.81
N GLU A 214 -4.05 13.82 12.61
CA GLU A 214 -4.88 14.34 11.54
C GLU A 214 -5.94 13.30 11.12
N LEU A 215 -5.56 12.03 11.01
CA LEU A 215 -6.48 10.95 10.68
C LEU A 215 -7.53 10.72 11.78
N ALA A 216 -7.15 10.89 13.05
CA ALA A 216 -8.08 10.72 14.17
C ALA A 216 -9.00 11.92 14.37
N ALA A 217 -8.53 13.15 14.07
CA ALA A 217 -9.29 14.38 14.27
C ALA A 217 -10.19 14.78 13.07
N GLY A 218 -10.04 14.11 11.92
CA GLY A 218 -10.63 14.50 10.65
C GLY A 218 -9.68 15.38 9.84
N CYS A 219 -9.38 14.93 8.62
CA CYS A 219 -8.41 15.58 7.74
C CYS A 219 -9.03 16.08 6.42
N GLU A 220 -10.36 16.01 6.26
CA GLU A 220 -11.08 16.36 5.03
C GLU A 220 -10.86 17.83 4.64
N ALA A 221 -10.99 18.75 5.59
CA ALA A 221 -10.77 20.18 5.32
C ALA A 221 -9.33 20.48 4.91
N ALA A 222 -8.36 19.79 5.52
CA ALA A 222 -6.95 19.90 5.16
C ALA A 222 -6.69 19.33 3.76
N ALA A 223 -7.32 18.19 3.42
CA ALA A 223 -7.28 17.60 2.09
C ALA A 223 -7.82 18.55 1.03
N VAL A 224 -9.02 19.11 1.24
CA VAL A 224 -9.65 20.09 0.34
C VAL A 224 -8.74 21.28 0.08
N ASN A 225 -8.13 21.85 1.13
CA ASN A 225 -7.22 22.98 1.00
C ASN A 225 -5.94 22.64 0.21
N GLY A 226 -5.37 21.47 0.47
CA GLY A 226 -4.18 20.98 -0.23
C GLY A 226 -4.44 20.72 -1.71
N ILE A 227 -5.52 20.00 -2.02
CA ILE A 227 -5.93 19.66 -3.39
C ILE A 227 -6.23 20.93 -4.18
N ALA A 228 -7.03 21.86 -3.63
CA ALA A 228 -7.40 23.10 -4.34
C ALA A 228 -6.16 23.94 -4.69
N ARG A 229 -5.19 24.05 -3.77
CA ARG A 229 -3.93 24.75 -4.05
C ARG A 229 -3.11 24.07 -5.14
N GLY A 230 -2.91 22.75 -5.04
CA GLY A 230 -2.14 22.00 -6.02
C GLY A 230 -2.79 22.04 -7.40
N PHE A 231 -4.11 21.85 -7.46
CA PHE A 231 -4.86 21.92 -8.70
C PHE A 231 -4.73 23.29 -9.41
N ALA A 232 -4.85 24.40 -8.65
CA ALA A 232 -4.71 25.76 -9.21
C ALA A 232 -3.35 26.01 -9.87
N HIS A 233 -2.29 25.34 -9.41
CA HIS A 233 -0.94 25.46 -9.98
C HIS A 233 -0.65 24.42 -11.07
N SER A 234 -1.49 23.39 -11.20
CA SER A 234 -1.24 22.26 -12.10
C SER A 234 -1.52 22.58 -13.57
N GLY A 235 -2.41 23.53 -13.84
CA GLY A 235 -2.92 23.84 -15.17
C GLY A 235 -3.74 22.71 -15.81
N ARG A 236 -4.19 21.72 -15.02
CA ARG A 236 -4.92 20.54 -15.49
C ARG A 236 -6.42 20.78 -15.57
N ALA A 237 -7.09 19.98 -16.40
CA ALA A 237 -8.50 20.14 -16.68
C ALA A 237 -9.41 19.64 -15.53
N PHE A 238 -8.97 18.63 -14.76
CA PHE A 238 -9.71 18.10 -13.63
C PHE A 238 -8.79 17.42 -12.60
N CYS A 239 -9.27 17.28 -11.36
CA CYS A 239 -8.61 16.51 -10.33
C CYS A 239 -9.10 15.07 -10.34
N GLY A 240 -8.18 14.10 -10.46
CA GLY A 240 -8.42 12.69 -10.26
C GLY A 240 -8.17 12.29 -8.82
N LEU A 241 -9.22 12.22 -8.00
CA LEU A 241 -9.11 11.92 -6.57
C LEU A 241 -9.09 10.42 -6.32
N MET A 242 -8.01 9.92 -5.74
CA MET A 242 -7.81 8.51 -5.39
C MET A 242 -7.70 8.35 -3.88
N GLY A 243 -8.09 7.18 -3.37
CA GLY A 243 -7.91 6.76 -1.99
C GLY A 243 -6.84 5.68 -1.82
N SER A 244 -6.51 5.39 -0.57
CA SER A 244 -5.65 4.26 -0.17
C SER A 244 -6.24 3.53 1.02
N ALA A 245 -5.59 2.44 1.46
CA ALA A 245 -6.15 1.54 2.47
C ALA A 245 -6.54 2.22 3.79
N ILE A 246 -5.73 3.12 4.31
CA ILE A 246 -5.98 3.72 5.63
C ILE A 246 -7.17 4.68 5.61
N PRO A 247 -7.24 5.69 4.71
CA PRO A 247 -8.42 6.53 4.60
C PRO A 247 -9.71 5.73 4.34
N GLU A 248 -9.63 4.66 3.55
CA GLU A 248 -10.78 3.80 3.26
C GLU A 248 -11.25 3.02 4.51
N LEU A 249 -10.33 2.46 5.30
CA LEU A 249 -10.66 1.74 6.54
C LEU A 249 -11.21 2.67 7.62
N LEU A 250 -10.76 3.92 7.66
CA LEU A 250 -11.25 4.93 8.59
C LEU A 250 -12.57 5.59 8.17
N GLY A 251 -13.07 5.27 6.96
CA GLY A 251 -14.34 5.80 6.48
C GLY A 251 -14.29 7.28 6.09
N MET A 252 -13.18 7.75 5.53
CA MET A 252 -13.02 9.14 5.07
C MET A 252 -14.17 9.57 4.17
N ASP A 253 -14.70 10.78 4.40
CA ASP A 253 -15.80 11.35 3.61
C ASP A 253 -15.32 11.92 2.27
N TYR A 254 -15.11 11.02 1.32
CA TYR A 254 -14.76 11.41 -0.05
C TYR A 254 -15.82 12.22 -0.76
N THR A 255 -17.10 12.03 -0.40
CA THR A 255 -18.23 12.76 -1.01
C THR A 255 -18.18 14.21 -0.58
N GLY A 256 -18.05 14.48 0.71
CA GLY A 256 -17.90 15.83 1.24
C GLY A 256 -16.65 16.55 0.72
N ILE A 257 -15.54 15.81 0.53
CA ILE A 257 -14.34 16.37 -0.14
C ILE A 257 -14.65 16.78 -1.59
N GLN A 258 -15.34 15.94 -2.36
CA GLN A 258 -15.70 16.26 -3.75
C GLN A 258 -16.63 17.49 -3.83
N GLU A 259 -17.65 17.55 -2.99
CA GLU A 259 -18.59 18.66 -2.92
C GLU A 259 -17.88 19.97 -2.57
N SER A 260 -17.05 19.95 -1.51
CA SER A 260 -16.26 21.12 -1.10
C SER A 260 -15.27 21.60 -2.15
N LEU A 261 -14.69 20.69 -2.94
CA LEU A 261 -13.80 21.05 -4.07
C LEU A 261 -14.60 21.62 -5.25
N ALA A 262 -15.77 21.05 -5.53
CA ALA A 262 -16.65 21.57 -6.58
C ALA A 262 -17.15 22.99 -6.27
N GLU A 263 -17.50 23.30 -5.01
CA GLU A 263 -17.83 24.66 -4.56
C GLU A 263 -16.69 25.66 -4.77
N ARG A 264 -15.44 25.20 -4.77
CA ARG A 264 -14.26 26.02 -5.07
C ARG A 264 -13.90 26.06 -6.56
N GLY A 265 -14.74 25.53 -7.43
CA GLY A 265 -14.53 25.50 -8.87
C GLY A 265 -13.48 24.48 -9.32
N VAL A 266 -13.14 23.48 -8.50
CA VAL A 266 -12.26 22.38 -8.89
C VAL A 266 -13.09 21.23 -9.46
N PRO A 267 -13.02 20.94 -10.77
CA PRO A 267 -13.65 19.76 -11.34
C PRO A 267 -13.00 18.50 -10.78
N VAL A 268 -13.77 17.66 -10.08
CA VAL A 268 -13.22 16.45 -9.41
C VAL A 268 -13.93 15.22 -9.91
N LEU A 269 -13.15 14.19 -10.24
CA LEU A 269 -13.63 12.84 -10.44
C LEU A 269 -12.97 11.90 -9.44
N ARG A 270 -13.79 11.25 -8.60
CA ARG A 270 -13.32 10.25 -7.64
C ARG A 270 -13.10 8.91 -8.34
N PHE A 271 -11.95 8.33 -8.07
CA PHE A 271 -11.62 6.95 -8.42
C PHE A 271 -11.56 6.12 -7.13
N PRO A 272 -12.50 5.21 -6.90
CA PRO A 272 -12.60 4.46 -5.63
C PRO A 272 -11.49 3.41 -5.53
N CYS A 273 -10.28 3.87 -5.26
CA CYS A 273 -9.11 3.04 -5.01
C CYS A 273 -8.99 2.76 -3.52
N THR A 274 -8.52 1.60 -3.18
CA THR A 274 -8.46 1.11 -1.79
C THR A 274 -7.08 0.57 -1.42
N GLY A 275 -6.22 0.27 -2.40
CA GLY A 275 -4.95 -0.43 -2.18
C GLY A 275 -5.10 -1.93 -1.89
N PHE A 276 -6.34 -2.44 -1.81
CA PHE A 276 -6.63 -3.86 -1.62
C PHE A 276 -6.85 -4.62 -2.93
N GLU A 277 -7.25 -3.91 -3.98
CA GLU A 277 -7.52 -4.46 -5.29
C GLU A 277 -6.28 -4.34 -6.19
N SER A 278 -6.24 -5.12 -7.28
CA SER A 278 -5.13 -5.06 -8.23
C SER A 278 -5.27 -3.92 -9.24
N ALA A 279 -4.15 -3.50 -9.83
CA ALA A 279 -4.12 -2.43 -10.83
C ALA A 279 -5.08 -2.65 -12.01
N PRO A 280 -5.22 -3.85 -12.60
CA PRO A 280 -6.22 -4.08 -13.65
C PRO A 280 -7.65 -3.78 -13.21
N VAL A 281 -8.02 -4.13 -11.97
CA VAL A 281 -9.34 -3.85 -11.40
C VAL A 281 -9.53 -2.33 -11.24
N GLY A 282 -8.49 -1.63 -10.76
CA GLY A 282 -8.50 -0.18 -10.66
C GLY A 282 -8.70 0.50 -12.01
N VAL A 283 -7.97 0.07 -13.04
CA VAL A 283 -8.08 0.58 -14.41
C VAL A 283 -9.48 0.36 -14.98
N ASP A 284 -10.03 -0.85 -14.89
CA ASP A 284 -11.39 -1.15 -15.39
C ASP A 284 -12.44 -0.25 -14.72
N ARG A 285 -12.37 -0.11 -13.40
CA ARG A 285 -13.26 0.77 -12.63
C ARG A 285 -13.09 2.23 -13.01
N ALA A 286 -11.87 2.70 -13.24
CA ALA A 286 -11.59 4.07 -13.65
C ALA A 286 -12.14 4.36 -15.04
N LEU A 287 -11.99 3.45 -15.99
CA LEU A 287 -12.55 3.58 -17.34
C LEU A 287 -14.08 3.66 -17.32
N ARG A 288 -14.74 2.84 -16.49
CA ARG A 288 -16.20 2.90 -16.30
C ARG A 288 -16.64 4.25 -15.72
N ASN A 289 -15.93 4.75 -14.69
CA ASN A 289 -16.24 6.04 -14.10
C ASN A 289 -16.13 7.18 -15.11
N LEU A 290 -15.11 7.15 -15.96
CA LEU A 290 -14.96 8.15 -16.99
C LEU A 290 -16.01 8.08 -18.08
N ALA A 291 -16.40 6.89 -18.52
CA ALA A 291 -17.43 6.72 -19.52
C ALA A 291 -18.79 7.31 -19.06
N THR A 292 -19.02 7.36 -17.75
CA THR A 292 -20.24 7.93 -17.15
C THR A 292 -20.11 9.40 -16.74
N TRP A 293 -18.87 9.90 -16.60
CA TRP A 293 -18.62 11.26 -16.18
C TRP A 293 -18.85 12.24 -17.35
N ARG A 294 -19.82 13.13 -17.16
CA ARG A 294 -20.09 14.22 -18.12
C ARG A 294 -19.63 15.53 -17.51
N ARG A 295 -18.70 16.18 -18.19
CA ARG A 295 -18.36 17.57 -17.86
C ARG A 295 -19.60 18.44 -18.07
N PRO A 296 -19.86 19.46 -17.22
CA PRO A 296 -20.93 20.43 -17.46
C PRO A 296 -20.83 21.13 -18.81
N GLU A 297 -19.64 21.22 -19.40
CA GLU A 297 -19.32 22.00 -20.59
C GLU A 297 -18.99 21.17 -21.85
N GLY A 298 -19.20 19.85 -21.87
CA GLY A 298 -19.00 19.03 -23.09
C GLY A 298 -18.19 17.75 -22.96
N LEU A 299 -18.07 17.07 -24.09
CA LEU A 299 -17.48 15.74 -24.24
C LEU A 299 -15.95 15.75 -24.05
N PHE A 300 -15.42 14.80 -23.27
CA PHE A 300 -13.97 14.56 -23.19
C PHE A 300 -13.45 14.02 -24.53
N VAL A 301 -12.46 14.70 -25.09
CA VAL A 301 -11.65 14.14 -26.16
C VAL A 301 -10.38 13.57 -25.54
N LEU A 302 -10.18 12.26 -25.64
CA LEU A 302 -8.92 11.61 -25.30
C LEU A 302 -7.83 12.09 -26.29
N ASN A 303 -6.95 12.96 -25.83
CA ASN A 303 -5.93 13.57 -26.69
C ASN A 303 -4.72 12.66 -26.98
N LYS A 304 -4.67 11.43 -26.46
CA LYS A 304 -3.59 10.47 -26.74
C LYS A 304 -4.12 9.04 -26.74
N PRO A 305 -3.62 8.18 -27.65
CA PRO A 305 -3.97 6.77 -27.64
C PRO A 305 -3.46 6.10 -26.34
N LEU A 306 -4.31 5.27 -25.73
CA LEU A 306 -3.98 4.46 -24.58
C LEU A 306 -2.98 3.37 -25.00
N PHE A 307 -1.70 3.57 -24.79
CA PHE A 307 -0.71 2.51 -24.86
C PHE A 307 -0.40 2.04 -23.44
N ILE A 308 -1.03 0.96 -23.00
CA ILE A 308 -0.60 0.20 -21.84
C ILE A 308 0.55 -0.70 -22.31
N THR A 309 1.78 -0.20 -22.29
CA THR A 309 2.95 -1.06 -22.46
C THR A 309 3.27 -1.70 -21.12
N GLN A 310 2.73 -2.88 -20.86
CA GLN A 310 3.34 -3.78 -19.90
C GLN A 310 4.67 -4.27 -20.50
N LYS A 311 5.78 -3.70 -20.07
CA LYS A 311 7.06 -4.40 -20.18
C LYS A 311 7.07 -5.48 -19.09
N THR A 312 6.66 -6.66 -19.45
CA THR A 312 6.95 -7.88 -18.69
C THR A 312 8.43 -8.17 -18.84
N HIS A 313 9.22 -7.85 -17.84
CA HIS A 313 10.53 -8.47 -17.68
C HIS A 313 10.28 -9.83 -16.99
N LEU A 314 10.40 -10.89 -17.77
CA LEU A 314 10.61 -12.26 -17.31
C LEU A 314 11.99 -12.39 -16.67
#